data_f54e27fbe1edd76d6ebe065824f1f148
#
_entry.id   f54e27fbe1edd76d6ebe065824f1f148
#
_cell.length_a   1.000
_cell.length_b   1.000
_cell.length_c   1.000
_cell.angle_alpha   90.00
_cell.angle_beta   90.00
_cell.angle_gamma   90.00
#
_symmetry.space_group_name_H-M   'P 1'
#
loop_
_entity.id
_entity.type
_entity.pdbx_description
1 polymer ?
#
loop_
_entity_poly.entity_id
_entity_poly.type
_entity_poly.pdbx_seq_one_letter_code
_entity_poly.pdbx_strand_id
1 'polypeptide(L)'
;MTFQRAQARPTRLSHARALAWFVVLAGSLATSAHAQLRLDITQGVRDAVPIAVVPFGGQAEGGPNDVAAVIAGDLQLSGRFKPLERRDLVARPTRGEQVRFEDWRLLKSDFLVIGHVVPEASGLAVEFELFNVQTGQQLLTNRLVTSERGLRATAHRIADLIFERLTGFPGAFSTRIAYVAVDGRPPKQRYRLMVADA
;
A
#
# COMPACT_ATOMS: atom_id res chain seq x y z
N MET A 1 -63.54 58.94 -61.48
CA MET A 1 -63.16 57.51 -61.28
C MET A 1 -61.79 57.51 -60.59
N THR A 2 -61.81 57.30 -59.26
CA THR A 2 -60.60 57.41 -58.40
C THR A 2 -60.36 56.06 -57.81
N PHE A 3 -59.27 55.41 -58.20
CA PHE A 3 -58.87 54.11 -57.63
C PHE A 3 -58.00 54.36 -56.37
N GLN A 4 -58.50 53.93 -55.25
CA GLN A 4 -57.83 53.95 -53.95
C GLN A 4 -57.00 52.69 -53.76
N ARG A 5 -55.66 52.79 -53.67
CA ARG A 5 -54.75 51.67 -53.35
C ARG A 5 -54.79 51.44 -51.85
N ALA A 6 -55.20 50.27 -51.42
CA ALA A 6 -55.06 49.82 -50.06
C ALA A 6 -53.62 49.34 -49.81
N GLN A 7 -52.93 49.99 -48.84
CA GLN A 7 -51.63 49.57 -48.33
C GLN A 7 -51.81 48.53 -47.24
N ALA A 8 -51.32 47.32 -47.44
CA ALA A 8 -51.24 46.28 -46.41
C ALA A 8 -50.12 46.58 -45.42
N ARG A 9 -50.42 46.68 -44.14
CA ARG A 9 -49.43 46.81 -43.05
C ARG A 9 -48.78 45.45 -42.76
N PRO A 10 -47.44 45.32 -42.66
CA PRO A 10 -46.81 44.07 -42.25
C PRO A 10 -47.06 43.80 -40.77
N THR A 11 -47.53 42.62 -40.47
CA THR A 11 -47.83 42.17 -39.11
C THR A 11 -46.52 41.92 -38.35
N ARG A 12 -46.27 42.65 -37.27
CA ARG A 12 -45.07 42.55 -36.39
C ARG A 12 -45.04 41.27 -35.57
N LEU A 13 -45.86 40.26 -35.83
CA LEU A 13 -45.97 39.04 -35.06
C LEU A 13 -44.98 37.90 -35.45
N SER A 14 -44.26 38.02 -36.56
CA SER A 14 -43.40 36.98 -37.07
C SER A 14 -42.05 36.90 -36.36
N HIS A 15 -41.54 38.07 -35.92
CA HIS A 15 -40.19 38.13 -35.31
C HIS A 15 -40.13 37.66 -33.87
N ALA A 16 -41.21 37.88 -33.10
CA ALA A 16 -41.30 37.38 -31.72
C ALA A 16 -41.37 35.87 -31.62
N ARG A 17 -42.02 35.21 -32.58
CA ARG A 17 -42.11 33.72 -32.64
C ARG A 17 -40.76 33.10 -33.09
N ALA A 18 -40.05 33.74 -34.01
CA ALA A 18 -38.70 33.29 -34.42
C ALA A 18 -37.68 33.41 -33.29
N LEU A 19 -37.74 34.47 -32.47
CA LEU A 19 -36.84 34.68 -31.35
C LEU A 19 -37.12 33.64 -30.21
N ALA A 20 -38.40 33.31 -29.99
CA ALA A 20 -38.77 32.30 -28.98
C ALA A 20 -38.27 30.88 -29.34
N TRP A 21 -38.29 30.53 -30.61
CA TRP A 21 -37.74 29.23 -31.06
C TRP A 21 -36.22 29.17 -31.01
N PHE A 22 -35.54 30.30 -31.21
CA PHE A 22 -34.07 30.38 -31.09
C PHE A 22 -33.58 30.24 -29.66
N VAL A 23 -34.30 30.77 -28.68
CA VAL A 23 -34.00 30.63 -27.25
C VAL A 23 -34.22 29.21 -26.75
N VAL A 24 -35.27 28.52 -27.23
CA VAL A 24 -35.52 27.11 -26.88
C VAL A 24 -34.48 26.17 -27.49
N LEU A 25 -34.03 26.45 -28.73
CA LEU A 25 -32.98 25.63 -29.37
C LEU A 25 -31.60 25.86 -28.76
N ALA A 26 -31.28 27.04 -28.25
CA ALA A 26 -30.02 27.35 -27.56
C ALA A 26 -29.97 26.72 -26.16
N GLY A 27 -31.11 26.54 -25.50
CA GLY A 27 -31.22 25.87 -24.19
C GLY A 27 -31.00 24.36 -24.23
N SER A 28 -31.20 23.72 -25.38
CA SER A 28 -31.05 22.25 -25.53
C SER A 28 -29.58 21.82 -25.77
N LEU A 29 -28.65 22.74 -25.96
CA LEU A 29 -27.22 22.50 -26.15
C LEU A 29 -26.41 22.59 -24.85
N ALA A 30 -27.09 22.68 -23.69
CA ALA A 30 -26.44 22.52 -22.39
C ALA A 30 -26.05 21.03 -22.22
N THR A 31 -24.98 20.62 -22.90
CA THR A 31 -24.32 19.35 -22.65
C THR A 31 -23.88 19.34 -21.19
N SER A 32 -24.38 18.36 -20.44
CA SER A 32 -23.92 18.07 -19.08
C SER A 32 -22.40 17.88 -19.11
N ALA A 33 -21.66 18.91 -18.74
CA ALA A 33 -20.23 18.80 -18.48
C ALA A 33 -20.11 17.89 -17.26
N HIS A 34 -19.92 16.59 -17.48
CA HIS A 34 -19.45 15.70 -16.44
C HIS A 34 -18.04 16.17 -16.07
N ALA A 35 -17.94 16.91 -14.99
CA ALA A 35 -16.68 17.19 -14.36
C ALA A 35 -16.14 15.84 -13.87
N GLN A 36 -15.32 15.17 -14.68
CA GLN A 36 -14.48 14.07 -14.19
C GLN A 36 -13.52 14.70 -13.20
N LEU A 37 -13.74 14.42 -11.91
CA LEU A 37 -12.78 14.74 -10.85
C LEU A 37 -11.53 13.90 -11.13
N ARG A 38 -10.58 14.49 -11.87
CA ARG A 38 -9.26 13.91 -12.05
C ARG A 38 -8.48 14.19 -10.78
N LEU A 39 -8.51 13.24 -9.86
CA LEU A 39 -7.69 13.28 -8.67
C LEU A 39 -6.25 12.91 -9.08
N ASP A 40 -5.47 13.90 -9.51
CA ASP A 40 -4.02 13.74 -9.64
C ASP A 40 -3.45 13.72 -8.22
N ILE A 41 -3.27 12.51 -7.68
CA ILE A 41 -2.55 12.30 -6.43
C ILE A 41 -1.05 12.48 -6.74
N THR A 42 -0.64 13.70 -6.97
CA THR A 42 0.75 14.14 -6.93
C THR A 42 1.17 14.46 -5.50
N GLN A 43 0.85 13.59 -4.56
CA GLN A 43 1.64 13.55 -3.34
C GLN A 43 2.97 12.98 -3.74
N GLY A 44 4.01 13.84 -3.71
CA GLY A 44 5.37 13.43 -3.97
C GLY A 44 5.63 12.14 -3.22
N VAL A 45 6.04 11.10 -3.95
CA VAL A 45 6.53 9.86 -3.39
C VAL A 45 7.66 10.30 -2.46
N ARG A 46 7.41 10.33 -1.15
CA ARG A 46 8.50 10.43 -0.19
C ARG A 46 9.35 9.22 -0.50
N ASP A 47 10.63 9.44 -0.80
CA ASP A 47 11.55 8.35 -1.06
C ASP A 47 11.39 7.33 0.05
N ALA A 48 11.18 6.06 -0.32
CA ALA A 48 10.97 5.00 0.64
C ALA A 48 12.21 4.91 1.56
N VAL A 49 11.98 4.83 2.86
CA VAL A 49 13.01 4.88 3.88
C VAL A 49 13.88 3.61 3.83
N PRO A 50 15.21 3.72 3.67
CA PRO A 50 16.08 2.57 3.62
C PRO A 50 16.10 1.82 4.98
N ILE A 51 15.90 0.50 4.93
CA ILE A 51 15.91 -0.37 6.09
C ILE A 51 16.70 -1.64 5.80
N ALA A 52 17.57 -2.06 6.70
CA ALA A 52 18.25 -3.34 6.63
C ALA A 52 17.50 -4.37 7.47
N VAL A 53 17.11 -5.49 6.86
CA VAL A 53 16.53 -6.63 7.54
C VAL A 53 17.51 -7.80 7.40
N VAL A 54 18.23 -8.08 8.47
CA VAL A 54 19.27 -9.12 8.49
C VAL A 54 18.62 -10.50 8.61
N PRO A 55 19.10 -11.53 7.88
CA PRO A 55 18.67 -12.89 8.10
C PRO A 55 18.74 -13.28 9.57
N PHE A 56 17.65 -13.85 10.09
CA PHE A 56 17.57 -14.22 11.51
C PHE A 56 18.41 -15.46 11.79
N GLY A 57 19.17 -15.45 12.88
CA GLY A 57 19.89 -16.63 13.33
C GLY A 57 18.96 -17.78 13.73
N GLY A 58 19.50 -19.02 13.74
CA GLY A 58 18.76 -20.20 14.22
C GLY A 58 17.68 -20.74 13.26
N GLN A 59 17.63 -20.27 12.00
CA GLN A 59 16.71 -20.78 10.98
C GLN A 59 17.39 -20.86 9.60
N ALA A 60 16.81 -21.66 8.69
CA ALA A 60 17.24 -21.73 7.29
C ALA A 60 16.77 -20.48 6.52
N GLU A 61 17.65 -19.93 5.69
CA GLU A 61 17.34 -18.81 4.80
C GLU A 61 16.64 -19.27 3.53
N GLY A 62 15.82 -18.40 2.95
CA GLY A 62 15.22 -18.58 1.62
C GLY A 62 14.01 -19.54 1.56
N GLY A 63 13.58 -20.06 2.70
CA GLY A 63 12.37 -20.90 2.79
C GLY A 63 11.08 -20.06 2.97
N PRO A 64 9.91 -20.70 2.88
CA PRO A 64 8.61 -20.03 3.06
C PRO A 64 8.41 -19.48 4.48
N ASN A 65 9.17 -19.98 5.44
CA ASN A 65 9.16 -19.58 6.85
C ASN A 65 10.35 -18.68 7.23
N ASP A 66 11.09 -18.17 6.24
CA ASP A 66 12.20 -17.23 6.48
C ASP A 66 11.64 -15.91 7.02
N VAL A 67 11.76 -15.74 8.34
CA VAL A 67 11.22 -14.59 9.08
C VAL A 67 11.70 -13.26 8.51
N ALA A 68 13.00 -13.13 8.24
CA ALA A 68 13.56 -11.90 7.69
C ALA A 68 13.05 -11.59 6.28
N ALA A 69 12.86 -12.63 5.43
CA ALA A 69 12.32 -12.45 4.08
C ALA A 69 10.88 -11.95 4.11
N VAL A 70 10.05 -12.53 4.99
CA VAL A 70 8.65 -12.10 5.15
C VAL A 70 8.59 -10.67 5.65
N ILE A 71 9.34 -10.32 6.70
CA ILE A 71 9.37 -8.95 7.22
C ILE A 71 9.82 -7.95 6.14
N ALA A 72 10.89 -8.25 5.40
CA ALA A 72 11.37 -7.37 4.34
C ALA A 72 10.31 -7.19 3.23
N GLY A 73 9.66 -8.29 2.81
CA GLY A 73 8.59 -8.25 1.82
C GLY A 73 7.41 -7.37 2.26
N ASP A 74 6.94 -7.53 3.48
CA ASP A 74 5.83 -6.74 4.04
C ASP A 74 6.17 -5.25 4.09
N LEU A 75 7.34 -4.91 4.62
CA LEU A 75 7.80 -3.52 4.70
C LEU A 75 7.95 -2.90 3.30
N GLN A 76 8.44 -3.66 2.32
CA GLN A 76 8.52 -3.22 0.93
C GLN A 76 7.14 -2.99 0.31
N LEU A 77 6.21 -3.92 0.50
CA LEU A 77 4.84 -3.84 -0.02
C LEU A 77 4.08 -2.62 0.53
N SER A 78 4.43 -2.15 1.72
CA SER A 78 3.86 -0.92 2.29
C SER A 78 4.16 0.33 1.46
N GLY A 79 5.18 0.30 0.59
CA GLY A 79 5.69 1.45 -0.15
C GLY A 79 6.40 2.51 0.71
N ARG A 80 6.45 2.31 2.04
CA ARG A 80 7.09 3.23 2.99
C ARG A 80 8.55 2.95 3.20
N PHE A 81 8.98 1.70 3.01
CA PHE A 81 10.33 1.24 3.27
C PHE A 81 10.95 0.61 2.03
N LYS A 82 12.26 0.73 1.94
CA LYS A 82 13.10 0.10 0.91
C LYS A 82 14.11 -0.81 1.62
N PRO A 83 13.80 -2.11 1.76
CA PRO A 83 14.76 -3.05 2.32
C PRO A 83 16.02 -3.14 1.46
N LEU A 84 17.17 -3.25 2.12
CA LEU A 84 18.44 -3.55 1.46
C LEU A 84 18.43 -4.97 0.91
N GLU A 85 19.03 -5.17 -0.26
CA GLU A 85 19.22 -6.50 -0.82
C GLU A 85 20.13 -7.34 0.08
N ARG A 86 19.80 -8.63 0.26
CA ARG A 86 20.59 -9.52 1.13
C ARG A 86 22.08 -9.64 0.76
N ARG A 87 22.37 -9.54 -0.55
CA ARG A 87 23.74 -9.58 -1.06
C ARG A 87 24.56 -8.35 -0.70
N ASP A 88 23.90 -7.24 -0.37
CA ASP A 88 24.54 -5.97 -0.06
C ASP A 88 24.76 -5.79 1.46
N LEU A 89 24.30 -6.75 2.27
CA LEU A 89 24.49 -6.71 3.71
C LEU A 89 25.96 -6.98 4.07
N VAL A 90 26.56 -6.09 4.83
CA VAL A 90 28.00 -6.14 5.22
C VAL A 90 28.29 -7.09 6.38
N ALA A 91 27.26 -7.43 7.18
CA ALA A 91 27.38 -8.29 8.34
C ALA A 91 26.02 -8.98 8.62
N ARG A 92 26.04 -9.98 9.51
CA ARG A 92 24.85 -10.75 9.91
C ARG A 92 24.73 -10.83 11.43
N PRO A 93 24.63 -9.68 12.13
CA PRO A 93 24.42 -9.69 13.56
C PRO A 93 23.04 -10.26 13.88
N THR A 94 22.95 -11.03 14.96
CA THR A 94 21.69 -11.60 15.47
C THR A 94 21.31 -11.00 16.82
N ARG A 95 22.21 -10.22 17.44
CA ARG A 95 22.03 -9.53 18.72
C ARG A 95 22.64 -8.14 18.66
N GLY A 96 22.09 -7.18 19.42
CA GLY A 96 22.51 -5.78 19.42
C GLY A 96 23.98 -5.57 19.72
N GLU A 97 24.57 -6.38 20.61
CA GLU A 97 25.99 -6.29 21.00
C GLU A 97 26.97 -6.57 19.84
N GLN A 98 26.49 -7.24 18.78
CA GLN A 98 27.28 -7.58 17.59
C GLN A 98 27.20 -6.49 16.51
N VAL A 99 26.36 -5.45 16.70
CA VAL A 99 26.11 -4.43 15.69
C VAL A 99 27.20 -3.38 15.69
N ARG A 100 27.82 -3.19 14.54
CA ARG A 100 28.74 -2.06 14.28
C ARG A 100 27.98 -1.05 13.42
N PHE A 101 27.42 -0.01 14.03
CA PHE A 101 26.55 0.95 13.35
C PHE A 101 27.24 1.73 12.23
N GLU A 102 28.58 1.93 12.31
CA GLU A 102 29.36 2.57 11.26
C GLU A 102 29.17 1.86 9.90
N ASP A 103 29.21 0.52 9.91
CA ASP A 103 29.10 -0.29 8.69
C ASP A 103 27.73 -0.08 8.01
N TRP A 104 26.67 0.02 8.82
CA TRP A 104 25.30 0.23 8.32
C TRP A 104 25.06 1.67 7.86
N ARG A 105 25.74 2.67 8.44
CA ARG A 105 25.69 4.06 7.96
C ARG A 105 26.30 4.19 6.56
N LEU A 106 27.39 3.45 6.27
CA LEU A 106 27.99 3.42 4.94
C LEU A 106 27.02 2.89 3.87
N LEU A 107 26.14 1.95 4.24
CA LEU A 107 25.07 1.43 3.37
C LEU A 107 23.88 2.40 3.25
N LYS A 108 23.91 3.54 3.92
CA LYS A 108 22.81 4.54 3.96
C LYS A 108 21.49 3.93 4.45
N SER A 109 21.56 2.96 5.35
CA SER A 109 20.38 2.42 6.03
C SER A 109 20.00 3.31 7.19
N ASP A 110 18.72 3.68 7.30
CA ASP A 110 18.21 4.47 8.43
C ASP A 110 17.85 3.58 9.61
N PHE A 111 17.38 2.37 9.34
CA PHE A 111 16.97 1.41 10.34
C PHE A 111 17.60 0.04 10.10
N LEU A 112 17.75 -0.71 11.19
CA LEU A 112 18.30 -2.06 11.19
C LEU A 112 17.41 -2.98 12.01
N VAL A 113 16.98 -4.09 11.41
CA VAL A 113 16.25 -5.19 12.06
C VAL A 113 17.18 -6.40 12.11
N ILE A 114 17.36 -6.92 13.29
CA ILE A 114 18.11 -8.15 13.57
C ILE A 114 17.31 -9.09 14.45
N GLY A 115 17.64 -10.34 14.49
CA GLY A 115 16.97 -11.29 15.38
C GLY A 115 17.47 -12.72 15.25
N HIS A 116 16.85 -13.58 16.01
CA HIS A 116 17.13 -15.01 15.99
C HIS A 116 15.92 -15.83 16.43
N VAL A 117 15.89 -17.08 15.99
CA VAL A 117 14.88 -18.06 16.35
C VAL A 117 15.54 -19.07 17.28
N VAL A 118 14.94 -19.28 18.45
CA VAL A 118 15.45 -20.23 19.44
C VAL A 118 14.41 -21.32 19.72
N PRO A 119 14.84 -22.56 19.91
CA PRO A 119 13.97 -23.61 20.43
C PRO A 119 13.44 -23.27 21.82
N GLU A 120 12.18 -23.63 22.08
CA GLU A 120 11.55 -23.50 23.36
C GLU A 120 10.80 -24.78 23.75
N ALA A 121 10.48 -24.97 25.03
CA ALA A 121 9.81 -26.17 25.50
C ALA A 121 8.46 -26.43 24.77
N SER A 122 7.76 -25.37 24.38
CA SER A 122 6.46 -25.43 23.69
C SER A 122 6.51 -25.11 22.20
N GLY A 123 7.71 -25.04 21.58
CA GLY A 123 7.87 -24.70 20.16
C GLY A 123 9.11 -23.88 19.86
N LEU A 124 8.92 -22.68 19.36
CA LEU A 124 9.99 -21.74 19.00
C LEU A 124 9.70 -20.38 19.62
N ALA A 125 10.75 -19.60 19.87
CA ALA A 125 10.62 -18.18 20.13
C ALA A 125 11.39 -17.39 19.07
N VAL A 126 10.79 -16.31 18.59
CA VAL A 126 11.42 -15.35 17.69
C VAL A 126 11.74 -14.11 18.52
N GLU A 127 13.02 -13.80 18.64
CA GLU A 127 13.52 -12.60 19.30
C GLU A 127 14.02 -11.64 18.22
N PHE A 128 13.65 -10.36 18.33
CA PHE A 128 14.09 -9.35 17.37
C PHE A 128 14.33 -8.00 18.03
N GLU A 129 15.18 -7.24 17.39
CA GLU A 129 15.57 -5.90 17.78
C GLU A 129 15.53 -4.96 16.58
N LEU A 130 15.02 -3.75 16.78
CA LEU A 130 14.99 -2.66 15.80
C LEU A 130 15.85 -1.51 16.29
N PHE A 131 16.75 -1.02 15.46
CA PHE A 131 17.64 0.10 15.77
C PHE A 131 17.47 1.25 14.79
N ASN A 132 17.65 2.46 15.28
CA ASN A 132 18.00 3.62 14.46
C ASN A 132 19.50 3.58 14.21
N VAL A 133 19.91 3.48 12.96
CA VAL A 133 21.32 3.33 12.57
C VAL A 133 22.13 4.60 12.83
N GLN A 134 21.51 5.77 12.65
CA GLN A 134 22.20 7.06 12.80
C GLN A 134 22.57 7.33 14.26
N THR A 135 21.66 7.04 15.18
CA THR A 135 21.84 7.29 16.61
C THR A 135 22.37 6.08 17.38
N GLY A 136 22.27 4.86 16.82
CA GLY A 136 22.54 3.60 17.53
C GLY A 136 21.48 3.24 18.56
N GLN A 137 20.38 3.99 18.64
CA GLN A 137 19.31 3.76 19.62
C GLN A 137 18.49 2.53 19.26
N GLN A 138 18.28 1.65 20.24
CA GLN A 138 17.31 0.57 20.15
C GLN A 138 15.89 1.16 20.28
N LEU A 139 15.09 0.99 19.22
CA LEU A 139 13.73 1.51 19.14
C LEU A 139 12.68 0.51 19.62
N LEU A 140 12.94 -0.78 19.40
CA LEU A 140 12.04 -1.86 19.76
C LEU A 140 12.82 -3.14 20.00
N THR A 141 12.42 -3.90 21.01
CA THR A 141 12.82 -5.28 21.24
C THR A 141 11.60 -6.07 21.66
N ASN A 142 11.46 -7.29 21.17
CA ASN A 142 10.35 -8.15 21.57
C ASN A 142 10.72 -9.62 21.36
N ARG A 143 9.94 -10.50 22.01
CA ARG A 143 10.04 -11.95 21.93
C ARG A 143 8.64 -12.53 21.76
N LEU A 144 8.45 -13.28 20.67
CA LEU A 144 7.17 -13.91 20.36
C LEU A 144 7.34 -15.43 20.34
N VAL A 145 6.51 -16.12 21.12
CA VAL A 145 6.46 -17.59 21.13
C VAL A 145 5.55 -18.07 20.02
N THR A 146 5.98 -19.08 19.28
CA THR A 146 5.27 -19.61 18.12
C THR A 146 5.59 -21.09 17.89
N SER A 147 4.93 -21.70 16.93
CA SER A 147 5.29 -23.02 16.40
C SER A 147 6.03 -22.88 15.08
N GLU A 148 6.66 -23.94 14.59
CA GLU A 148 7.28 -23.95 13.27
C GLU A 148 6.30 -23.54 12.14
N ARG A 149 5.06 -24.04 12.20
CA ARG A 149 3.99 -23.64 11.24
C ARG A 149 3.54 -22.20 11.40
N GLY A 150 3.72 -21.62 12.58
CA GLY A 150 3.32 -20.25 12.92
C GLY A 150 4.40 -19.19 12.60
N LEU A 151 5.61 -19.58 12.20
CA LEU A 151 6.72 -18.66 11.96
C LEU A 151 6.37 -17.56 10.97
N ARG A 152 5.71 -17.90 9.84
CA ARG A 152 5.30 -16.93 8.86
C ARG A 152 4.31 -15.89 9.43
N ALA A 153 3.27 -16.34 10.13
CA ALA A 153 2.31 -15.45 10.77
C ALA A 153 2.97 -14.57 11.85
N THR A 154 3.97 -15.13 12.56
CA THR A 154 4.77 -14.36 13.52
C THR A 154 5.62 -13.30 12.82
N ALA A 155 6.19 -13.59 11.65
CA ALA A 155 6.94 -12.62 10.86
C ALA A 155 6.06 -11.46 10.41
N HIS A 156 4.84 -11.70 9.92
CA HIS A 156 3.86 -10.66 9.60
C HIS A 156 3.52 -9.79 10.84
N ARG A 157 3.37 -10.44 12.00
CA ARG A 157 3.15 -9.71 13.25
C ARG A 157 4.34 -8.84 13.66
N ILE A 158 5.57 -9.30 13.45
CA ILE A 158 6.79 -8.51 13.68
C ILE A 158 6.83 -7.32 12.71
N ALA A 159 6.50 -7.52 11.44
CA ALA A 159 6.41 -6.45 10.47
C ALA A 159 5.39 -5.38 10.89
N ASP A 160 4.22 -5.76 11.41
CA ASP A 160 3.24 -4.83 11.98
C ASP A 160 3.83 -3.98 13.12
N LEU A 161 4.51 -4.63 14.07
CA LEU A 161 5.12 -3.93 15.20
C LEU A 161 6.20 -2.94 14.76
N ILE A 162 7.04 -3.35 13.80
CA ILE A 162 8.08 -2.48 13.23
C ILE A 162 7.43 -1.29 12.50
N PHE A 163 6.42 -1.57 11.66
CA PHE A 163 5.72 -0.55 10.90
C PHE A 163 5.07 0.48 11.83
N GLU A 164 4.35 0.02 12.85
CA GLU A 164 3.72 0.88 13.86
C GLU A 164 4.75 1.71 14.62
N ARG A 165 5.87 1.10 15.03
CA ARG A 165 6.94 1.81 15.74
C ARG A 165 7.56 2.93 14.91
N LEU A 166 7.72 2.72 13.60
CA LEU A 166 8.38 3.67 12.70
C LEU A 166 7.45 4.72 12.10
N THR A 167 6.16 4.39 11.94
CA THR A 167 5.21 5.28 11.25
C THR A 167 4.18 5.93 12.19
N GLY A 168 3.96 5.36 13.37
CA GLY A 168 2.88 5.72 14.29
C GLY A 168 1.49 5.20 13.89
N PHE A 169 1.39 4.43 12.80
CA PHE A 169 0.15 3.81 12.34
C PHE A 169 0.21 2.30 12.50
N PRO A 170 -0.90 1.63 12.86
CA PRO A 170 -0.93 0.18 12.96
C PRO A 170 -0.61 -0.47 11.62
N GLY A 171 0.18 -1.55 11.64
CA GLY A 171 0.40 -2.41 10.47
C GLY A 171 -0.82 -3.27 10.17
N ALA A 172 -0.89 -3.79 8.95
CA ALA A 172 -1.98 -4.66 8.50
C ALA A 172 -1.48 -5.96 7.83
N PHE A 173 -0.19 -6.30 8.02
CA PHE A 173 0.45 -7.46 7.36
C PHE A 173 -0.02 -8.79 7.96
N SER A 174 -0.38 -8.83 9.24
CA SER A 174 -0.95 -10.02 9.91
C SER A 174 -2.45 -10.20 9.65
N THR A 175 -3.05 -9.43 8.74
CA THR A 175 -4.47 -9.54 8.40
C THR A 175 -4.72 -10.66 7.39
N ARG A 176 -5.99 -11.03 7.23
CA ARG A 176 -6.44 -12.01 6.23
C ARG A 176 -7.39 -11.37 5.26
N ILE A 177 -7.26 -11.75 4.00
CA ILE A 177 -8.13 -11.31 2.92
C ILE A 177 -9.12 -12.43 2.61
N ALA A 178 -10.42 -12.13 2.73
CA ALA A 178 -11.48 -13.01 2.24
C ALA A 178 -11.88 -12.57 0.83
N TYR A 179 -11.89 -13.50 -0.12
CA TYR A 179 -12.29 -13.24 -1.50
C TYR A 179 -13.11 -14.39 -2.08
N VAL A 180 -13.87 -14.10 -3.12
CA VAL A 180 -14.66 -15.11 -3.82
C VAL A 180 -13.96 -15.48 -5.13
N ALA A 181 -13.52 -16.72 -5.22
CA ALA A 181 -13.05 -17.30 -6.48
C ALA A 181 -14.23 -17.81 -7.30
N VAL A 182 -14.25 -17.49 -8.60
CA VAL A 182 -15.31 -17.92 -9.52
C VAL A 182 -14.70 -18.81 -10.59
N ASP A 183 -15.14 -20.06 -10.64
CA ASP A 183 -14.73 -21.03 -11.65
C ASP A 183 -15.87 -21.33 -12.64
N GLY A 184 -15.52 -21.50 -13.91
CA GLY A 184 -16.46 -21.86 -14.97
C GLY A 184 -17.04 -20.64 -15.71
N ARG A 185 -17.96 -20.94 -16.66
CA ARG A 185 -18.66 -19.92 -17.47
C ARG A 185 -20.17 -19.96 -17.18
N PRO A 186 -20.85 -18.82 -17.32
CA PRO A 186 -22.31 -18.80 -17.21
C PRO A 186 -22.96 -19.85 -18.12
N PRO A 187 -24.02 -20.53 -17.67
CA PRO A 187 -24.66 -20.48 -16.34
C PRO A 187 -24.08 -21.46 -15.31
N LYS A 188 -22.96 -22.12 -15.60
CA LYS A 188 -22.36 -23.18 -14.74
C LYS A 188 -21.21 -22.67 -13.88
N GLN A 189 -21.33 -21.49 -13.32
CA GLN A 189 -20.32 -20.92 -12.42
C GLN A 189 -20.39 -21.55 -11.03
N ARG A 190 -19.21 -21.78 -10.45
CA ARG A 190 -19.04 -22.19 -9.04
C ARG A 190 -18.34 -21.08 -8.29
N TYR A 191 -18.90 -20.69 -7.15
CA TYR A 191 -18.36 -19.67 -6.27
C TYR A 191 -17.74 -20.33 -5.05
N ARG A 192 -16.50 -19.98 -4.72
CA ARG A 192 -15.81 -20.46 -3.52
C ARG A 192 -15.34 -19.27 -2.70
N LEU A 193 -15.71 -19.24 -1.43
CA LEU A 193 -15.11 -18.31 -0.49
C LEU A 193 -13.71 -18.80 -0.12
N MET A 194 -12.73 -17.96 -0.34
CA MET A 194 -11.32 -18.22 -0.05
C MET A 194 -10.82 -17.23 1.00
N VAL A 195 -9.87 -17.67 1.81
CA VAL A 195 -9.16 -16.82 2.77
C VAL A 195 -7.67 -17.01 2.54
N ALA A 196 -6.96 -15.93 2.39
CA ALA A 196 -5.49 -15.91 2.26
C ALA A 196 -4.89 -14.93 3.27
N ASP A 197 -3.61 -15.09 3.56
CA ASP A 197 -2.82 -14.08 4.25
C ASP A 197 -2.65 -12.88 3.32
N ALA A 198 -2.54 -11.67 3.88
CA ALA A 198 -2.41 -10.43 3.13
C ALA A 198 -1.07 -10.34 2.39
#